data_9110e9abf17dbfc7a4d7d9868c67c1a9
#
_entry.id   9110e9abf17dbfc7a4d7d9868c67c1a9
#
_cell.length_a   1.000
_cell.length_b   1.000
_cell.length_c   1.000
_cell.angle_alpha   90.00
_cell.angle_beta   90.00
_cell.angle_gamma   90.00
#
_symmetry.space_group_name_H-M   'P 1'
#
loop_
_entity.id
_entity.type
_entity.pdbx_description
1 polymer ?
#
loop_
_entity_poly.entity_id
_entity_poly.type
_entity_poly.pdbx_seq_one_letter_code
_entity_poly.pdbx_strand_id
1 'polypeptide(L)'
;MDVEDLERLAISAYMVGREEACEEAWIAAHQVWLCRGEPERAARCAFWLALGLFFRGDLAPAKGWVARGGRLLEEGRADCVEQAWLKMFVGLPRLFQGNADVYPTFVEAGNVAERFADADASMFARLCRGYALILQGRRVEGMGLIDEVMVSVTADEVSPMLAGIAYCQVITLCQAVFDLRRAREWTEALVRWCDSQPGLVPFRGNCLVHRCEILQLQGTWTEALDLARKACETLAGPPAWDTLGSAYYQLGEIQRLRGELAEAEQSYRQASVAGRDPEPGMSLLRLAQGRLDLALPAIQRALDETQDRLMRCRLLPAAVQILLEGKDVAAARTAADELAGIAAEFDSMYLDALTAYSSGAVLLAEGDAKAALPLLRAAQRSWRDLKAPHQEARARLLIGIACQALGDGASARLEFDASQGALEELGAVPDLVRLAQLTGSSRHGGPLSRRESEVLLLVAAGKTNRVIAAELFISEKTVARHLNNIFTKLQISSRAEATAYAFRHGLVR
;
A
#
# COMPACT_ATOMS: atom_id res chain seq x y z
N MET A 1 28.44 -15.93 31.97
CA MET A 1 27.35 -14.99 31.65
C MET A 1 26.18 -15.47 32.47
N ASP A 2 25.53 -14.59 33.21
CA ASP A 2 24.35 -14.97 34.00
C ASP A 2 23.18 -15.21 33.02
N VAL A 3 22.16 -15.92 33.44
CA VAL A 3 21.03 -16.27 32.54
C VAL A 3 20.22 -15.05 32.15
N GLU A 4 20.06 -14.09 33.03
CA GLU A 4 19.46 -12.80 32.74
C GLU A 4 20.26 -11.99 31.69
N ASP A 5 21.60 -12.17 31.67
CA ASP A 5 22.43 -11.58 30.61
C ASP A 5 22.23 -12.27 29.27
N LEU A 6 21.96 -13.59 29.24
CA LEU A 6 21.61 -14.33 28.03
C LEU A 6 20.27 -13.86 27.45
N GLU A 7 19.26 -13.64 28.31
CA GLU A 7 17.95 -13.08 27.86
C GLU A 7 18.11 -11.68 27.27
N ARG A 8 18.89 -10.79 27.96
CA ARG A 8 19.20 -9.45 27.45
C ARG A 8 19.99 -9.49 26.13
N LEU A 9 20.93 -10.43 26.03
CA LEU A 9 21.70 -10.65 24.80
C LEU A 9 20.76 -11.07 23.65
N ALA A 10 19.85 -11.99 23.91
CA ALA A 10 18.89 -12.46 22.91
C ALA A 10 18.01 -11.31 22.39
N ILE A 11 17.43 -10.51 23.30
CA ILE A 11 16.63 -9.33 22.93
C ILE A 11 17.49 -8.32 22.16
N SER A 12 18.69 -8.00 22.65
CA SER A 12 19.58 -7.05 21.97
C SER A 12 20.01 -7.56 20.59
N ALA A 13 20.33 -8.85 20.46
CA ALA A 13 20.68 -9.48 19.19
C ALA A 13 19.51 -9.40 18.19
N TYR A 14 18.28 -9.67 18.65
CA TYR A 14 17.09 -9.47 17.84
C TYR A 14 16.97 -8.02 17.33
N MET A 15 17.07 -7.05 18.26
CA MET A 15 16.91 -5.62 17.93
C MET A 15 17.97 -5.09 16.95
N VAL A 16 19.14 -5.74 16.85
CA VAL A 16 20.18 -5.38 15.88
C VAL A 16 20.26 -6.36 14.68
N GLY A 17 19.26 -7.23 14.51
CA GLY A 17 19.15 -8.13 13.36
C GLY A 17 20.15 -9.29 13.34
N ARG A 18 20.67 -9.71 14.51
CA ARG A 18 21.56 -10.87 14.65
C ARG A 18 20.76 -12.11 15.07
N GLU A 19 20.05 -12.71 14.12
CA GLU A 19 19.10 -13.80 14.37
C GLU A 19 19.78 -15.04 14.97
N GLU A 20 20.89 -15.49 14.42
CA GLU A 20 21.63 -16.66 14.92
C GLU A 20 22.04 -16.46 16.37
N ALA A 21 22.63 -15.30 16.70
CA ALA A 21 23.02 -14.98 18.07
C ALA A 21 21.82 -14.85 19.01
N CYS A 22 20.67 -14.36 18.51
CA CYS A 22 19.41 -14.33 19.28
C CYS A 22 18.93 -15.74 19.61
N GLU A 23 18.88 -16.62 18.59
CA GLU A 23 18.44 -18.00 18.78
C GLU A 23 19.36 -18.79 19.71
N GLU A 24 20.69 -18.69 19.53
CA GLU A 24 21.68 -19.30 20.40
C GLU A 24 21.55 -18.84 21.85
N ALA A 25 21.35 -17.54 22.06
CA ALA A 25 21.20 -16.97 23.40
C ALA A 25 19.89 -17.45 24.07
N TRP A 26 18.77 -17.53 23.35
CA TRP A 26 17.52 -18.10 23.88
C TRP A 26 17.65 -19.59 24.20
N ILE A 27 18.33 -20.38 23.34
CA ILE A 27 18.60 -21.81 23.62
C ILE A 27 19.44 -21.97 24.88
N ALA A 28 20.52 -21.17 25.01
CA ALA A 28 21.38 -21.20 26.16
C ALA A 28 20.62 -20.80 27.47
N ALA A 29 19.81 -19.72 27.39
CA ALA A 29 19.00 -19.30 28.54
C ALA A 29 18.00 -20.40 28.95
N HIS A 30 17.33 -21.02 28.01
CA HIS A 30 16.42 -22.14 28.23
C HIS A 30 17.10 -23.30 28.97
N GLN A 31 18.31 -23.70 28.56
CA GLN A 31 19.07 -24.76 29.19
C GLN A 31 19.49 -24.39 30.63
N VAL A 32 19.95 -23.17 30.84
CA VAL A 32 20.35 -22.70 32.19
C VAL A 32 19.16 -22.64 33.14
N TRP A 33 17.98 -22.17 32.69
CA TRP A 33 16.78 -22.16 33.52
C TRP A 33 16.33 -23.59 33.91
N LEU A 34 16.43 -24.54 32.98
CA LEU A 34 16.17 -25.96 33.32
C LEU A 34 17.12 -26.49 34.36
N CYS A 35 18.43 -26.18 34.24
CA CYS A 35 19.41 -26.59 35.24
C CYS A 35 19.21 -25.94 36.62
N ARG A 36 18.59 -24.74 36.64
CA ARG A 36 18.24 -24.06 37.90
C ARG A 36 16.92 -24.53 38.52
N GLY A 37 16.16 -25.37 37.82
CA GLY A 37 14.87 -25.86 38.29
C GLY A 37 13.74 -24.82 38.12
N GLU A 38 13.87 -23.88 37.17
CA GLU A 38 12.91 -22.81 36.85
C GLU A 38 12.21 -23.11 35.52
N PRO A 39 11.30 -24.12 35.47
CA PRO A 39 10.65 -24.57 34.22
C PRO A 39 9.79 -23.49 33.58
N GLU A 40 9.19 -22.57 34.33
CA GLU A 40 8.37 -21.48 33.84
C GLU A 40 9.21 -20.53 32.97
N ARG A 41 10.37 -20.09 33.47
CA ARG A 41 11.29 -19.23 32.71
C ARG A 41 11.86 -19.94 31.48
N ALA A 42 12.14 -21.26 31.58
CA ALA A 42 12.52 -22.06 30.44
C ALA A 42 11.40 -22.14 29.38
N ALA A 43 10.13 -22.22 29.79
CA ALA A 43 8.98 -22.19 28.88
C ALA A 43 8.84 -20.81 28.19
N ARG A 44 9.17 -19.70 28.86
CA ARG A 44 9.21 -18.37 28.23
C ARG A 44 10.27 -18.29 27.13
N CYS A 45 11.47 -18.83 27.37
CA CYS A 45 12.50 -18.92 26.33
C CYS A 45 12.01 -19.75 25.13
N ALA A 46 11.30 -20.84 25.37
CA ALA A 46 10.72 -21.67 24.32
C ALA A 46 9.65 -20.90 23.48
N PHE A 47 8.86 -20.02 24.11
CA PHE A 47 7.92 -19.15 23.39
C PHE A 47 8.66 -18.20 22.44
N TRP A 48 9.71 -17.52 22.91
CA TRP A 48 10.47 -16.56 22.06
C TRP A 48 11.16 -17.26 20.90
N LEU A 49 11.73 -18.45 21.11
CA LEU A 49 12.29 -19.29 20.05
C LEU A 49 11.21 -19.66 19.04
N ALA A 50 10.05 -20.11 19.51
CA ALA A 50 8.94 -20.47 18.64
C ALA A 50 8.44 -19.27 17.83
N LEU A 51 8.34 -18.09 18.43
CA LEU A 51 7.88 -16.87 17.77
C LEU A 51 8.85 -16.44 16.65
N GLY A 52 10.15 -16.45 16.91
CA GLY A 52 11.17 -16.17 15.92
C GLY A 52 11.12 -17.13 14.73
N LEU A 53 11.04 -18.42 15.01
CA LEU A 53 10.90 -19.48 13.99
C LEU A 53 9.59 -19.35 13.19
N PHE A 54 8.50 -18.99 13.86
CA PHE A 54 7.20 -18.78 13.20
C PHE A 54 7.28 -17.65 12.18
N PHE A 55 7.88 -16.51 12.53
CA PHE A 55 8.04 -15.40 11.59
C PHE A 55 9.01 -15.68 10.44
N ARG A 56 9.92 -16.65 10.59
CA ARG A 56 10.76 -17.14 9.47
C ARG A 56 10.06 -18.18 8.60
N GLY A 57 8.88 -18.65 8.98
CA GLY A 57 8.18 -19.72 8.28
C GLY A 57 8.60 -21.15 8.70
N ASP A 58 9.47 -21.30 9.68
CA ASP A 58 9.98 -22.59 10.22
C ASP A 58 8.96 -23.22 11.18
N LEU A 59 7.79 -23.57 10.66
CA LEU A 59 6.63 -23.98 11.46
C LEU A 59 6.84 -25.25 12.25
N ALA A 60 7.58 -26.23 11.75
CA ALA A 60 7.78 -27.50 12.43
C ALA A 60 8.67 -27.36 13.68
N PRO A 61 9.85 -26.71 13.62
CA PRO A 61 10.63 -26.38 14.81
C PRO A 61 9.89 -25.49 15.81
N ALA A 62 9.13 -24.49 15.32
CA ALA A 62 8.33 -23.61 16.17
C ALA A 62 7.32 -24.41 17.03
N LYS A 63 6.56 -25.30 16.40
CA LYS A 63 5.63 -26.20 17.10
C LYS A 63 6.37 -27.10 18.12
N GLY A 64 7.57 -27.57 17.78
CA GLY A 64 8.41 -28.38 18.68
C GLY A 64 8.77 -27.63 19.97
N TRP A 65 9.16 -26.36 19.87
CA TRP A 65 9.46 -25.52 21.03
C TRP A 65 8.24 -25.26 21.90
N VAL A 66 7.09 -24.95 21.30
CA VAL A 66 5.83 -24.77 22.04
C VAL A 66 5.41 -26.04 22.78
N ALA A 67 5.49 -27.20 22.13
CA ALA A 67 5.17 -28.47 22.77
C ALA A 67 6.13 -28.77 23.93
N ARG A 68 7.42 -28.42 23.80
CA ARG A 68 8.40 -28.56 24.87
C ARG A 68 8.06 -27.65 26.05
N GLY A 69 7.76 -26.36 25.79
CA GLY A 69 7.34 -25.42 26.83
C GLY A 69 6.07 -25.88 27.55
N GLY A 70 5.08 -26.36 26.80
CA GLY A 70 3.83 -26.91 27.37
C GLY A 70 4.07 -28.04 28.34
N ARG A 71 4.89 -29.03 27.98
CA ARG A 71 5.23 -30.16 28.88
C ARG A 71 5.89 -29.69 30.17
N LEU A 72 6.80 -28.70 30.11
CA LEU A 72 7.46 -28.16 31.30
C LEU A 72 6.45 -27.54 32.26
N LEU A 73 5.42 -26.86 31.78
CA LEU A 73 4.39 -26.25 32.63
C LEU A 73 3.41 -27.30 33.17
N GLU A 74 3.09 -28.36 32.42
CA GLU A 74 2.21 -29.48 32.85
C GLU A 74 2.90 -30.28 33.96
N GLU A 75 4.17 -30.63 33.81
CA GLU A 75 4.96 -31.37 34.79
C GLU A 75 5.14 -30.58 36.10
N GLY A 76 5.36 -29.25 35.98
CA GLY A 76 5.51 -28.35 37.12
C GLY A 76 4.20 -28.01 37.82
N ARG A 77 3.03 -28.27 37.21
CA ARG A 77 1.70 -27.81 37.67
C ARG A 77 1.67 -26.32 37.99
N ALA A 78 2.47 -25.55 37.30
CA ALA A 78 2.70 -24.15 37.60
C ALA A 78 1.50 -23.28 37.16
N ASP A 79 0.95 -22.51 38.11
CA ASP A 79 0.07 -21.38 37.82
C ASP A 79 0.95 -20.15 37.54
N CYS A 80 1.18 -19.85 36.25
CA CYS A 80 2.14 -18.84 35.83
C CYS A 80 1.72 -18.14 34.55
N VAL A 81 2.30 -16.98 34.26
CA VAL A 81 1.96 -16.19 33.08
C VAL A 81 2.44 -16.83 31.77
N GLU A 82 3.42 -17.72 31.83
CA GLU A 82 3.91 -18.47 30.66
C GLU A 82 2.84 -19.32 29.99
N GLN A 83 1.81 -19.71 30.75
CA GLN A 83 0.63 -20.36 30.18
C GLN A 83 -0.08 -19.46 29.17
N ALA A 84 -0.17 -18.14 29.44
CA ALA A 84 -0.74 -17.18 28.50
C ALA A 84 0.09 -17.08 27.21
N TRP A 85 1.42 -16.99 27.34
CA TRP A 85 2.33 -16.91 26.21
C TRP A 85 2.24 -18.12 25.27
N LEU A 86 2.30 -19.32 25.83
CA LEU A 86 2.18 -20.55 25.03
C LEU A 86 0.78 -20.71 24.41
N LYS A 87 -0.27 -20.35 25.15
CA LYS A 87 -1.66 -20.38 24.65
C LYS A 87 -1.85 -19.41 23.47
N MET A 88 -1.30 -18.20 23.56
CA MET A 88 -1.31 -17.24 22.46
C MET A 88 -0.63 -17.79 21.21
N PHE A 89 0.53 -18.44 21.37
CA PHE A 89 1.24 -19.03 20.23
C PHE A 89 0.42 -20.12 19.53
N VAL A 90 -0.33 -20.93 20.26
CA VAL A 90 -1.22 -21.95 19.66
C VAL A 90 -2.30 -21.32 18.78
N GLY A 91 -2.78 -20.13 19.15
CA GLY A 91 -3.77 -19.37 18.39
C GLY A 91 -3.19 -18.64 17.17
N LEU A 92 -1.94 -18.17 17.23
CA LEU A 92 -1.34 -17.32 16.21
C LEU A 92 -1.38 -17.89 14.78
N PRO A 93 -0.92 -19.12 14.48
CA PRO A 93 -0.96 -19.65 13.11
C PRO A 93 -2.37 -19.69 12.53
N ARG A 94 -3.37 -20.00 13.36
CA ARG A 94 -4.77 -20.02 12.93
C ARG A 94 -5.32 -18.61 12.68
N LEU A 95 -4.93 -17.66 13.53
CA LEU A 95 -5.30 -16.24 13.35
C LEU A 95 -4.76 -15.69 12.02
N PHE A 96 -3.48 -15.94 11.71
CA PHE A 96 -2.87 -15.52 10.44
C PHE A 96 -3.40 -16.26 9.20
N GLN A 97 -4.01 -17.42 9.40
CA GLN A 97 -4.78 -18.12 8.35
C GLN A 97 -6.22 -17.59 8.19
N GLY A 98 -6.58 -16.53 8.89
CA GLY A 98 -7.91 -15.92 8.83
C GLY A 98 -8.99 -16.63 9.67
N ASN A 99 -8.62 -17.57 10.56
CA ASN A 99 -9.59 -18.28 11.40
C ASN A 99 -9.97 -17.43 12.62
N ALA A 100 -11.19 -16.94 12.61
CA ALA A 100 -11.75 -16.11 13.66
C ALA A 100 -12.17 -16.87 14.94
N ASP A 101 -12.28 -18.21 14.88
CA ASP A 101 -12.72 -19.05 16.00
C ASP A 101 -11.68 -19.13 17.15
N VAL A 102 -10.49 -18.57 16.92
CA VAL A 102 -9.42 -18.49 17.93
C VAL A 102 -9.64 -17.39 18.99
N TYR A 103 -10.66 -16.54 18.83
CA TYR A 103 -10.93 -15.45 19.77
C TYR A 103 -10.99 -15.89 21.25
N PRO A 104 -11.71 -16.99 21.63
CA PRO A 104 -11.74 -17.43 23.02
C PRO A 104 -10.35 -17.79 23.60
N THR A 105 -9.46 -18.35 22.78
CA THR A 105 -8.08 -18.66 23.17
C THR A 105 -7.33 -17.41 23.65
N PHE A 106 -7.49 -16.29 22.92
CA PHE A 106 -6.84 -15.05 23.29
C PHE A 106 -7.53 -14.34 24.46
N VAL A 107 -8.84 -14.54 24.67
CA VAL A 107 -9.52 -14.08 25.88
C VAL A 107 -8.98 -14.80 27.12
N GLU A 108 -8.88 -16.11 27.07
CA GLU A 108 -8.32 -16.90 28.18
C GLU A 108 -6.85 -16.53 28.48
N ALA A 109 -6.04 -16.35 27.42
CA ALA A 109 -4.66 -15.91 27.59
C ALA A 109 -4.58 -14.52 28.23
N GLY A 110 -5.44 -13.59 27.79
CA GLY A 110 -5.52 -12.22 28.37
C GLY A 110 -5.89 -12.24 29.85
N ASN A 111 -6.90 -13.05 30.24
CA ASN A 111 -7.30 -13.20 31.64
C ASN A 111 -6.15 -13.73 32.53
N VAL A 112 -5.34 -14.66 32.01
CA VAL A 112 -4.14 -15.12 32.71
C VAL A 112 -3.11 -14.01 32.81
N ALA A 113 -2.81 -13.30 31.73
CA ALA A 113 -1.83 -12.19 31.70
C ALA A 113 -2.20 -11.08 32.69
N GLU A 114 -3.46 -10.66 32.72
CA GLU A 114 -3.98 -9.63 33.64
C GLU A 114 -3.85 -10.07 35.11
N ARG A 115 -4.15 -11.34 35.42
CA ARG A 115 -4.01 -11.90 36.78
C ARG A 115 -2.58 -11.83 37.27
N PHE A 116 -1.58 -11.98 36.41
CA PHE A 116 -0.17 -11.86 36.74
C PHE A 116 0.41 -10.47 36.54
N ALA A 117 -0.41 -9.50 36.12
CA ALA A 117 0.01 -8.12 35.83
C ALA A 117 1.18 -8.03 34.83
N ASP A 118 1.25 -8.95 33.86
CA ASP A 118 2.25 -8.94 32.80
C ASP A 118 1.75 -8.02 31.66
N ALA A 119 2.34 -6.83 31.56
CA ALA A 119 1.95 -5.82 30.58
C ALA A 119 2.16 -6.29 29.15
N ASP A 120 3.28 -6.96 28.87
CA ASP A 120 3.62 -7.50 27.56
C ASP A 120 2.62 -8.55 27.09
N ALA A 121 2.31 -9.53 27.94
CA ALA A 121 1.36 -10.59 27.64
C ALA A 121 -0.06 -10.03 27.50
N SER A 122 -0.45 -9.08 28.33
CA SER A 122 -1.78 -8.43 28.28
C SER A 122 -1.98 -7.65 26.98
N MET A 123 -0.96 -6.86 26.59
CA MET A 123 -0.97 -6.12 25.33
C MET A 123 -1.04 -7.07 24.13
N PHE A 124 -0.21 -8.12 24.10
CA PHE A 124 -0.15 -9.05 22.98
C PHE A 124 -1.45 -9.87 22.84
N ALA A 125 -2.05 -10.29 23.94
CA ALA A 125 -3.38 -10.94 23.94
C ALA A 125 -4.46 -9.98 23.42
N ARG A 126 -4.41 -8.71 23.82
CA ARG A 126 -5.35 -7.67 23.37
C ARG A 126 -5.21 -7.43 21.86
N LEU A 127 -3.99 -7.36 21.33
CA LEU A 127 -3.70 -7.27 19.90
C LEU A 127 -4.34 -8.43 19.12
N CYS A 128 -4.10 -9.65 19.56
CA CYS A 128 -4.66 -10.85 18.92
C CYS A 128 -6.19 -10.93 19.01
N ARG A 129 -6.78 -10.51 20.15
CA ARG A 129 -8.24 -10.38 20.31
C ARG A 129 -8.84 -9.38 19.34
N GLY A 130 -8.22 -8.19 19.23
CA GLY A 130 -8.64 -7.15 18.29
C GLY A 130 -8.64 -7.66 16.85
N TYR A 131 -7.57 -8.37 16.45
CA TYR A 131 -7.48 -8.97 15.11
C TYR A 131 -8.59 -10.03 14.90
N ALA A 132 -8.79 -10.93 15.85
CA ALA A 132 -9.82 -11.97 15.74
C ALA A 132 -11.24 -11.36 15.66
N LEU A 133 -11.54 -10.30 16.38
CA LEU A 133 -12.81 -9.59 16.28
C LEU A 133 -13.03 -8.96 14.89
N ILE A 134 -11.98 -8.40 14.32
CA ILE A 134 -12.05 -7.84 12.95
C ILE A 134 -12.35 -8.94 11.94
N LEU A 135 -11.73 -10.12 12.06
CA LEU A 135 -12.02 -11.29 11.22
C LEU A 135 -13.46 -11.80 11.42
N GLN A 136 -14.05 -11.61 12.60
CA GLN A 136 -15.46 -11.93 12.87
C GLN A 136 -16.46 -10.89 12.33
N GLY A 137 -15.96 -9.81 11.68
CA GLY A 137 -16.79 -8.69 11.25
C GLY A 137 -17.14 -7.68 12.36
N ARG A 138 -16.69 -7.89 13.60
CA ARG A 138 -16.90 -6.98 14.76
C ARG A 138 -15.84 -5.88 14.76
N ARG A 139 -15.78 -5.12 13.66
CA ARG A 139 -14.69 -4.18 13.38
C ARG A 139 -14.55 -3.09 14.43
N VAL A 140 -15.65 -2.45 14.84
CA VAL A 140 -15.62 -1.33 15.81
C VAL A 140 -15.01 -1.77 17.14
N GLU A 141 -15.44 -2.93 17.63
CA GLU A 141 -14.90 -3.50 18.87
C GLU A 141 -13.43 -3.92 18.71
N GLY A 142 -13.10 -4.56 17.59
CA GLY A 142 -11.72 -4.97 17.30
C GLY A 142 -10.78 -3.77 17.19
N MET A 143 -11.16 -2.73 16.46
CA MET A 143 -10.37 -1.51 16.34
C MET A 143 -10.26 -0.75 17.66
N GLY A 144 -11.27 -0.80 18.53
CA GLY A 144 -11.18 -0.25 19.89
C GLY A 144 -10.07 -0.91 20.71
N LEU A 145 -9.95 -2.25 20.65
CA LEU A 145 -8.85 -2.98 21.30
C LEU A 145 -7.48 -2.63 20.67
N ILE A 146 -7.43 -2.43 19.36
CA ILE A 146 -6.20 -2.02 18.67
C ILE A 146 -5.76 -0.61 19.10
N ASP A 147 -6.70 0.32 19.25
CA ASP A 147 -6.41 1.67 19.76
C ASP A 147 -5.85 1.61 21.19
N GLU A 148 -6.40 0.75 22.07
CA GLU A 148 -5.85 0.52 23.43
C GLU A 148 -4.44 -0.10 23.39
N VAL A 149 -4.16 -1.03 22.49
CA VAL A 149 -2.80 -1.57 22.29
C VAL A 149 -1.82 -0.45 21.97
N MET A 150 -2.20 0.45 21.08
CA MET A 150 -1.31 1.55 20.69
C MET A 150 -1.12 2.61 21.76
N VAL A 151 -2.07 2.76 22.70
CA VAL A 151 -1.87 3.57 23.91
C VAL A 151 -0.77 2.98 24.76
N SER A 152 -0.81 1.67 25.06
CA SER A 152 0.24 1.01 25.84
C SER A 152 1.63 1.08 25.18
N VAL A 153 1.66 0.96 23.83
CA VAL A 153 2.90 1.07 23.04
C VAL A 153 3.48 2.49 23.11
N THR A 154 2.64 3.50 22.94
CA THR A 154 3.10 4.91 22.91
C THR A 154 3.38 5.49 24.29
N ALA A 155 2.87 4.86 25.34
CA ALA A 155 3.17 5.18 26.74
C ALA A 155 4.41 4.45 27.30
N ASP A 156 5.16 3.71 26.44
CA ASP A 156 6.32 2.91 26.83
C ASP A 156 6.03 1.88 27.95
N GLU A 157 4.79 1.35 28.00
CA GLU A 157 4.36 0.37 29.00
C GLU A 157 4.79 -1.07 28.63
N VAL A 158 5.27 -1.30 27.42
CA VAL A 158 5.63 -2.62 26.87
C VAL A 158 7.08 -2.65 26.40
N SER A 159 7.64 -3.88 26.32
CA SER A 159 9.01 -4.06 25.86
C SER A 159 9.21 -3.59 24.42
N PRO A 160 10.43 -3.07 24.08
CA PRO A 160 10.70 -2.55 22.72
C PRO A 160 10.46 -3.56 21.60
N MET A 161 10.73 -4.84 21.85
CA MET A 161 10.50 -5.91 20.85
C MET A 161 9.01 -6.05 20.52
N LEU A 162 8.16 -6.07 21.55
CA LEU A 162 6.71 -6.16 21.35
C LEU A 162 6.11 -4.85 20.84
N ALA A 163 6.65 -3.70 21.22
CA ALA A 163 6.25 -2.42 20.65
C ALA A 163 6.45 -2.42 19.13
N GLY A 164 7.61 -2.86 18.64
CA GLY A 164 7.89 -2.97 17.21
C GLY A 164 6.95 -3.95 16.48
N ILE A 165 6.69 -5.13 17.08
CA ILE A 165 5.72 -6.09 16.55
C ILE A 165 4.31 -5.46 16.47
N ALA A 166 3.87 -4.79 17.54
CA ALA A 166 2.57 -4.15 17.61
C ALA A 166 2.41 -3.07 16.53
N TYR A 167 3.39 -2.16 16.37
CA TYR A 167 3.38 -1.17 15.29
C TYR A 167 3.17 -1.80 13.92
N CYS A 168 3.99 -2.80 13.57
CA CYS A 168 3.91 -3.45 12.26
C CYS A 168 2.56 -4.14 12.06
N GLN A 169 2.08 -4.90 13.04
CA GLN A 169 0.82 -5.63 12.93
C GLN A 169 -0.38 -4.69 12.87
N VAL A 170 -0.40 -3.63 13.68
CA VAL A 170 -1.49 -2.64 13.69
C VAL A 170 -1.56 -1.88 12.36
N ILE A 171 -0.43 -1.43 11.81
CA ILE A 171 -0.41 -0.73 10.52
C ILE A 171 -0.87 -1.67 9.41
N THR A 172 -0.35 -2.90 9.37
CA THR A 172 -0.78 -3.92 8.40
C THR A 172 -2.29 -4.18 8.49
N LEU A 173 -2.82 -4.29 9.70
CA LEU A 173 -4.25 -4.50 9.93
C LEU A 173 -5.08 -3.29 9.46
N CYS A 174 -4.66 -2.06 9.79
CA CYS A 174 -5.33 -0.84 9.33
C CYS A 174 -5.37 -0.75 7.80
N GLN A 175 -4.27 -1.13 7.13
CA GLN A 175 -4.20 -1.20 5.66
C GLN A 175 -5.09 -2.33 5.10
N ALA A 176 -5.14 -3.48 5.77
CA ALA A 176 -6.00 -4.60 5.36
C ALA A 176 -7.49 -4.24 5.40
N VAL A 177 -7.91 -3.47 6.40
CA VAL A 177 -9.31 -3.01 6.55
C VAL A 177 -9.57 -1.64 5.92
N PHE A 178 -8.63 -1.10 5.15
CA PHE A 178 -8.73 0.20 4.46
C PHE A 178 -8.94 1.41 5.39
N ASP A 179 -8.46 1.35 6.64
CA ASP A 179 -8.41 2.49 7.56
C ASP A 179 -7.10 3.28 7.36
N LEU A 180 -7.05 4.02 6.26
CA LEU A 180 -5.84 4.74 5.86
C LEU A 180 -5.46 5.88 6.81
N ARG A 181 -6.43 6.43 7.56
CA ARG A 181 -6.15 7.46 8.56
C ARG A 181 -5.30 6.89 9.69
N ARG A 182 -5.75 5.80 10.32
CA ARG A 182 -4.98 5.11 11.36
C ARG A 182 -3.66 4.56 10.82
N ALA A 183 -3.66 3.96 9.64
CA ALA A 183 -2.42 3.47 9.01
C ALA A 183 -1.37 4.56 8.92
N ARG A 184 -1.74 5.78 8.51
CA ARG A 184 -0.82 6.93 8.42
C ARG A 184 -0.36 7.39 9.81
N GLU A 185 -1.27 7.59 10.74
CA GLU A 185 -0.96 8.05 12.10
C GLU A 185 0.04 7.12 12.79
N TRP A 186 -0.18 5.81 12.71
CA TRP A 186 0.70 4.81 13.31
C TRP A 186 2.01 4.61 12.53
N THR A 187 2.03 4.80 11.22
CA THR A 187 3.28 4.81 10.43
C THR A 187 4.16 5.99 10.82
N GLU A 188 3.59 7.19 10.99
CA GLU A 188 4.34 8.35 11.47
C GLU A 188 4.88 8.14 12.90
N ALA A 189 4.11 7.48 13.77
CA ALA A 189 4.56 7.12 15.11
C ALA A 189 5.68 6.08 15.06
N LEU A 190 5.57 5.04 14.22
CA LEU A 190 6.61 4.04 14.00
C LEU A 190 7.93 4.66 13.51
N VAL A 191 7.86 5.61 12.57
CA VAL A 191 9.06 6.33 12.10
C VAL A 191 9.78 7.00 13.27
N ARG A 192 9.04 7.79 14.07
CA ARG A 192 9.62 8.46 15.24
C ARG A 192 10.23 7.46 16.25
N TRP A 193 9.53 6.36 16.49
CA TRP A 193 10.02 5.31 17.39
C TRP A 193 11.30 4.65 16.83
N CYS A 194 11.35 4.29 15.55
CA CYS A 194 12.55 3.73 14.91
C CYS A 194 13.74 4.69 14.96
N ASP A 195 13.50 6.00 14.80
CA ASP A 195 14.55 7.00 14.87
C ASP A 195 15.10 7.19 16.30
N SER A 196 14.29 6.93 17.32
CA SER A 196 14.71 6.96 18.73
C SER A 196 15.50 5.72 19.17
N GLN A 197 15.50 4.63 18.38
CA GLN A 197 16.16 3.37 18.72
C GLN A 197 17.49 3.22 17.94
N PRO A 198 18.65 3.51 18.55
CA PRO A 198 19.94 3.39 17.87
C PRO A 198 20.23 1.91 17.54
N GLY A 199 20.64 1.64 16.30
CA GLY A 199 21.01 0.29 15.86
C GLY A 199 19.85 -0.65 15.55
N LEU A 200 18.60 -0.19 15.67
CA LEU A 200 17.43 -0.99 15.33
C LEU A 200 17.47 -1.45 13.87
N VAL A 201 17.27 -2.74 13.60
CA VAL A 201 17.26 -3.34 12.27
C VAL A 201 15.88 -3.94 11.92
N PRO A 202 15.23 -4.77 12.76
CA PRO A 202 14.10 -5.62 12.37
C PRO A 202 12.90 -4.86 11.77
N PHE A 203 12.52 -3.73 12.34
CA PHE A 203 11.30 -3.02 11.95
C PHE A 203 11.52 -1.91 10.91
N ARG A 204 12.78 -1.57 10.59
CA ARG A 204 13.10 -0.47 9.66
C ARG A 204 12.65 -0.77 8.23
N GLY A 205 12.80 -1.99 7.77
CA GLY A 205 12.35 -2.41 6.43
C GLY A 205 10.84 -2.30 6.28
N ASN A 206 10.08 -2.83 7.24
CA ASN A 206 8.62 -2.75 7.27
C ASN A 206 8.14 -1.30 7.35
N CYS A 207 8.77 -0.48 8.18
CA CYS A 207 8.50 0.95 8.28
C CYS A 207 8.64 1.66 6.92
N LEU A 208 9.69 1.34 6.16
CA LEU A 208 9.90 1.91 4.82
C LEU A 208 8.81 1.50 3.85
N VAL A 209 8.35 0.23 3.88
CA VAL A 209 7.26 -0.26 3.02
C VAL A 209 5.96 0.47 3.35
N HIS A 210 5.57 0.55 4.62
CA HIS A 210 4.35 1.25 5.04
C HIS A 210 4.37 2.74 4.67
N ARG A 211 5.51 3.39 4.89
CA ARG A 211 5.69 4.79 4.50
C ARG A 211 5.61 4.98 2.98
N CYS A 212 6.18 4.05 2.23
CA CYS A 212 6.14 4.06 0.77
C CYS A 212 4.70 4.03 0.24
N GLU A 213 3.83 3.15 0.79
CA GLU A 213 2.42 3.06 0.41
C GLU A 213 1.67 4.37 0.66
N ILE A 214 1.94 5.03 1.79
CA ILE A 214 1.31 6.33 2.11
C ILE A 214 1.77 7.41 1.15
N LEU A 215 3.07 7.52 0.88
CA LEU A 215 3.64 8.50 -0.03
C LEU A 215 3.18 8.28 -1.49
N GLN A 216 3.03 7.01 -1.90
CA GLN A 216 2.45 6.66 -3.20
C GLN A 216 1.03 7.20 -3.32
N LEU A 217 0.19 7.00 -2.30
CA LEU A 217 -1.18 7.52 -2.29
C LEU A 217 -1.20 9.05 -2.34
N GLN A 218 -0.30 9.71 -1.60
CA GLN A 218 -0.19 11.17 -1.52
C GLN A 218 0.45 11.81 -2.76
N GLY A 219 0.91 11.02 -3.73
CA GLY A 219 1.49 11.54 -4.97
C GLY A 219 2.96 11.96 -4.87
N THR A 220 3.64 11.75 -3.76
CA THR A 220 5.08 12.03 -3.59
C THR A 220 5.92 10.87 -4.13
N TRP A 221 5.74 10.55 -5.42
CA TRP A 221 6.25 9.31 -6.02
C TRP A 221 7.78 9.24 -6.11
N THR A 222 8.46 10.36 -6.18
CA THR A 222 9.94 10.37 -6.19
C THR A 222 10.49 9.88 -4.85
N GLU A 223 9.99 10.44 -3.73
CA GLU A 223 10.39 9.99 -2.39
C GLU A 223 9.95 8.53 -2.14
N ALA A 224 8.74 8.17 -2.56
CA ALA A 224 8.22 6.80 -2.45
C ALA A 224 9.11 5.81 -3.20
N LEU A 225 9.60 6.14 -4.41
CA LEU A 225 10.48 5.31 -5.21
C LEU A 225 11.83 5.06 -4.51
N ASP A 226 12.42 6.11 -3.94
CA ASP A 226 13.69 6.00 -3.22
C ASP A 226 13.54 5.16 -1.95
N LEU A 227 12.42 5.33 -1.22
CA LEU A 227 12.10 4.51 -0.05
C LEU A 227 11.83 3.05 -0.41
N ALA A 228 11.14 2.77 -1.53
CA ALA A 228 10.89 1.41 -1.98
C ALA A 228 12.21 0.70 -2.34
N ARG A 229 13.12 1.37 -3.03
CA ARG A 229 14.47 0.84 -3.33
C ARG A 229 15.24 0.53 -2.05
N LYS A 230 15.26 1.49 -1.12
CA LYS A 230 15.91 1.31 0.19
C LYS A 230 15.28 0.18 0.99
N ALA A 231 13.95 0.00 0.94
CA ALA A 231 13.28 -1.14 1.59
C ALA A 231 13.73 -2.47 0.98
N CYS A 232 13.79 -2.59 -0.36
CA CYS A 232 14.30 -3.78 -1.03
C CYS A 232 15.75 -4.11 -0.61
N GLU A 233 16.62 -3.10 -0.53
CA GLU A 233 18.01 -3.27 -0.08
C GLU A 233 18.08 -3.71 1.39
N THR A 234 17.30 -3.07 2.27
CA THR A 234 17.29 -3.35 3.70
C THR A 234 16.77 -4.75 4.01
N LEU A 235 15.74 -5.19 3.27
CA LEU A 235 15.08 -6.48 3.48
C LEU A 235 15.74 -7.64 2.71
N ALA A 236 16.70 -7.37 1.81
CA ALA A 236 17.43 -8.41 1.08
C ALA A 236 18.44 -9.16 1.95
N GLY A 237 18.80 -8.62 3.12
CA GLY A 237 19.65 -9.25 4.11
C GLY A 237 18.88 -9.97 5.21
N PRO A 238 19.55 -10.80 6.06
CA PRO A 238 18.93 -11.32 7.26
C PRO A 238 18.56 -10.15 8.22
N PRO A 239 17.42 -10.22 8.90
CA PRO A 239 16.38 -11.25 8.86
C PRO A 239 15.49 -11.12 7.62
N ALA A 240 15.36 -12.22 6.86
CA ALA A 240 14.48 -12.29 5.69
C ALA A 240 13.01 -12.32 6.17
N TRP A 241 12.39 -11.17 6.24
CA TRP A 241 10.97 -11.03 6.58
C TRP A 241 10.12 -11.17 5.32
N ASP A 242 8.90 -11.70 5.45
CA ASP A 242 7.86 -11.79 4.42
C ASP A 242 7.54 -10.44 3.72
N THR A 243 8.15 -9.37 4.21
CA THR A 243 7.94 -8.00 3.75
C THR A 243 8.75 -7.65 2.49
N LEU A 244 9.79 -8.44 2.14
CA LEU A 244 10.59 -8.20 0.93
C LEU A 244 9.73 -8.22 -0.34
N GLY A 245 8.81 -9.20 -0.44
CA GLY A 245 7.84 -9.27 -1.52
C GLY A 245 6.96 -8.03 -1.62
N SER A 246 6.54 -7.49 -0.46
CA SER A 246 5.77 -6.24 -0.38
C SER A 246 6.59 -5.03 -0.80
N ALA A 247 7.89 -4.97 -0.47
CA ALA A 247 8.78 -3.90 -0.94
C ALA A 247 8.93 -3.89 -2.46
N TYR A 248 9.16 -5.06 -3.07
CA TYR A 248 9.22 -5.19 -4.53
C TYR A 248 7.88 -4.88 -5.20
N TYR A 249 6.76 -5.27 -4.58
CA TYR A 249 5.43 -4.93 -5.09
C TYR A 249 5.23 -3.41 -5.12
N GLN A 250 5.55 -2.70 -4.04
CA GLN A 250 5.45 -1.24 -3.97
C GLN A 250 6.37 -0.54 -4.98
N LEU A 251 7.59 -1.05 -5.15
CA LEU A 251 8.50 -0.56 -6.17
C LEU A 251 7.87 -0.68 -7.57
N GLY A 252 7.30 -1.85 -7.87
CA GLY A 252 6.60 -2.11 -9.14
C GLY A 252 5.39 -1.20 -9.36
N GLU A 253 4.59 -0.95 -8.31
CA GLU A 253 3.44 -0.04 -8.38
C GLU A 253 3.85 1.39 -8.77
N ILE A 254 4.88 1.95 -8.12
CA ILE A 254 5.34 3.31 -8.41
C ILE A 254 5.93 3.39 -9.82
N GLN A 255 6.74 2.41 -10.22
CA GLN A 255 7.30 2.33 -11.57
C GLN A 255 6.20 2.23 -12.63
N ARG A 256 5.17 1.41 -12.42
CA ARG A 256 4.01 1.30 -13.32
C ARG A 256 3.26 2.62 -13.45
N LEU A 257 2.98 3.30 -12.33
CA LEU A 257 2.30 4.59 -12.32
C LEU A 257 3.08 5.68 -13.07
N ARG A 258 4.42 5.63 -13.02
CA ARG A 258 5.31 6.54 -13.76
C ARG A 258 5.50 6.17 -15.23
N GLY A 259 5.11 4.96 -15.64
CA GLY A 259 5.30 4.46 -16.99
C GLY A 259 6.64 3.77 -17.24
N GLU A 260 7.40 3.47 -16.19
CA GLU A 260 8.64 2.68 -16.21
C GLU A 260 8.26 1.18 -16.28
N LEU A 261 7.63 0.77 -17.42
CA LEU A 261 6.90 -0.49 -17.51
C LEU A 261 7.81 -1.74 -17.50
N ALA A 262 9.03 -1.63 -18.00
CA ALA A 262 10.00 -2.75 -18.01
C ALA A 262 10.52 -3.01 -16.60
N GLU A 263 10.87 -1.95 -15.88
CA GLU A 263 11.32 -1.99 -14.48
C GLU A 263 10.19 -2.50 -13.56
N ALA A 264 8.96 -2.03 -13.78
CA ALA A 264 7.80 -2.49 -13.03
C ALA A 264 7.58 -4.01 -13.19
N GLU A 265 7.73 -4.55 -14.40
CA GLU A 265 7.61 -5.98 -14.65
C GLU A 265 8.66 -6.78 -13.88
N GLN A 266 9.91 -6.29 -13.86
CA GLN A 266 10.98 -6.92 -13.11
C GLN A 266 10.67 -6.90 -11.60
N SER A 267 10.21 -5.76 -11.06
CA SER A 267 9.87 -5.62 -9.65
C SER A 267 8.72 -6.55 -9.24
N TYR A 268 7.65 -6.68 -10.03
CA TYR A 268 6.57 -7.62 -9.74
C TYR A 268 7.02 -9.09 -9.81
N ARG A 269 7.94 -9.43 -10.73
CA ARG A 269 8.53 -10.78 -10.74
C ARG A 269 9.34 -11.06 -9.48
N GLN A 270 10.11 -10.08 -8.99
CA GLN A 270 10.83 -10.21 -7.73
C GLN A 270 9.88 -10.33 -6.55
N ALA A 271 8.77 -9.59 -6.54
CA ALA A 271 7.72 -9.75 -5.54
C ALA A 271 7.18 -11.18 -5.50
N SER A 272 6.90 -11.77 -6.68
CA SER A 272 6.43 -13.16 -6.79
C SER A 272 7.46 -14.17 -6.31
N VAL A 273 8.74 -14.00 -6.66
CA VAL A 273 9.84 -14.85 -6.17
C VAL A 273 9.97 -14.78 -4.65
N ALA A 274 9.71 -13.61 -4.06
CA ALA A 274 9.70 -13.40 -2.62
C ALA A 274 8.36 -13.82 -1.95
N GLY A 275 7.49 -14.55 -2.65
CA GLY A 275 6.25 -15.10 -2.09
C GLY A 275 5.04 -14.15 -2.07
N ARG A 276 5.15 -12.94 -2.62
CA ARG A 276 4.05 -11.98 -2.74
C ARG A 276 3.34 -12.14 -4.08
N ASP A 277 2.02 -12.35 -4.05
CA ASP A 277 1.20 -12.29 -5.26
C ASP A 277 1.30 -10.88 -5.88
N PRO A 278 1.72 -10.77 -7.18
CA PRO A 278 1.87 -9.49 -7.85
C PRO A 278 0.53 -8.89 -8.35
N GLU A 279 -0.61 -9.55 -8.12
CA GLU A 279 -1.91 -9.03 -8.52
C GLU A 279 -2.47 -8.00 -7.50
N PRO A 280 -3.20 -6.99 -7.96
CA PRO A 280 -3.62 -6.68 -9.33
C PRO A 280 -2.57 -5.89 -10.15
N GLY A 281 -1.41 -5.58 -9.57
CA GLY A 281 -0.38 -4.73 -10.18
C GLY A 281 0.11 -5.26 -11.52
N MET A 282 0.37 -6.57 -11.64
CA MET A 282 0.81 -7.21 -12.87
C MET A 282 -0.26 -7.15 -13.97
N SER A 283 -1.52 -7.38 -13.64
CA SER A 283 -2.63 -7.25 -14.61
C SER A 283 -2.81 -5.81 -15.10
N LEU A 284 -2.70 -4.83 -14.22
CA LEU A 284 -2.71 -3.41 -14.58
C LEU A 284 -1.48 -3.00 -15.41
N LEU A 285 -0.32 -3.59 -15.16
CA LEU A 285 0.87 -3.41 -15.99
C LEU A 285 0.63 -3.95 -17.41
N ARG A 286 0.07 -5.14 -17.56
CA ARG A 286 -0.29 -5.71 -18.86
C ARG A 286 -1.26 -4.83 -19.61
N LEU A 287 -2.24 -4.27 -18.90
CA LEU A 287 -3.16 -3.29 -19.49
C LEU A 287 -2.42 -2.05 -19.99
N ALA A 288 -1.52 -1.47 -19.19
CA ALA A 288 -0.71 -0.31 -19.57
C ALA A 288 0.22 -0.59 -20.77
N GLN A 289 0.67 -1.83 -20.94
CA GLN A 289 1.43 -2.32 -22.10
C GLN A 289 0.53 -2.57 -23.35
N GLY A 290 -0.79 -2.37 -23.24
CA GLY A 290 -1.74 -2.69 -24.32
C GLY A 290 -2.01 -4.20 -24.51
N ARG A 291 -1.61 -5.03 -23.53
CA ARG A 291 -1.74 -6.49 -23.57
C ARG A 291 -3.00 -6.93 -22.81
N LEU A 292 -4.17 -6.53 -23.34
CA LEU A 292 -5.46 -6.92 -22.78
C LEU A 292 -5.65 -8.46 -22.81
N ASP A 293 -5.07 -9.13 -23.82
CA ASP A 293 -5.04 -10.59 -23.99
C ASP A 293 -4.42 -11.32 -22.78
N LEU A 294 -3.52 -10.68 -22.03
CA LEU A 294 -2.90 -11.21 -20.83
C LEU A 294 -3.56 -10.68 -19.56
N ALA A 295 -3.96 -9.40 -19.55
CA ALA A 295 -4.52 -8.75 -18.37
C ALA A 295 -5.85 -9.38 -17.93
N LEU A 296 -6.75 -9.65 -18.89
CA LEU A 296 -8.11 -10.14 -18.64
C LEU A 296 -8.10 -11.54 -17.98
N PRO A 297 -7.45 -12.58 -18.53
CA PRO A 297 -7.45 -13.89 -17.90
C PRO A 297 -6.68 -13.91 -16.58
N ALA A 298 -5.67 -13.04 -16.39
CA ALA A 298 -4.91 -12.98 -15.15
C ALA A 298 -5.77 -12.43 -14.00
N ILE A 299 -6.46 -11.31 -14.21
CA ILE A 299 -7.31 -10.70 -13.15
C ILE A 299 -8.53 -11.58 -12.84
N GLN A 300 -9.11 -12.27 -13.84
CA GLN A 300 -10.20 -13.21 -13.61
C GLN A 300 -9.75 -14.39 -12.75
N ARG A 301 -8.59 -14.99 -13.07
CA ARG A 301 -8.01 -16.06 -12.25
C ARG A 301 -7.75 -15.60 -10.81
N ALA A 302 -7.16 -14.42 -10.63
CA ALA A 302 -6.91 -13.87 -9.29
C ALA A 302 -8.21 -13.72 -8.49
N LEU A 303 -9.31 -13.28 -9.13
CA LEU A 303 -10.63 -13.22 -8.50
C LEU A 303 -11.20 -14.60 -8.16
N ASP A 304 -11.05 -15.59 -9.04
CA ASP A 304 -11.56 -16.96 -8.83
C ASP A 304 -10.81 -17.68 -7.69
N GLU A 305 -9.52 -17.44 -7.56
CA GLU A 305 -8.65 -18.01 -6.53
C GLU A 305 -8.81 -17.32 -5.16
N THR A 306 -9.28 -16.05 -5.14
CA THR A 306 -9.39 -15.24 -3.91
C THR A 306 -10.79 -15.35 -3.30
N GLN A 307 -10.89 -15.99 -2.14
CA GLN A 307 -12.15 -16.12 -1.38
C GLN A 307 -12.31 -15.02 -0.31
N ASP A 308 -11.21 -14.47 0.18
CA ASP A 308 -11.23 -13.42 1.18
C ASP A 308 -11.83 -12.12 0.62
N ARG A 309 -12.89 -11.63 1.26
CA ARG A 309 -13.67 -10.47 0.79
C ARG A 309 -12.86 -9.17 0.78
N LEU A 310 -11.99 -8.96 1.78
CA LEU A 310 -11.14 -7.77 1.84
C LEU A 310 -10.06 -7.79 0.75
N MET A 311 -9.48 -8.95 0.49
CA MET A 311 -8.54 -9.12 -0.61
C MET A 311 -9.22 -8.91 -1.96
N ARG A 312 -10.47 -9.34 -2.13
CA ARG A 312 -11.27 -9.06 -3.33
C ARG A 312 -11.48 -7.55 -3.56
N CYS A 313 -11.67 -6.75 -2.50
CA CYS A 313 -11.74 -5.29 -2.62
C CYS A 313 -10.48 -4.65 -3.23
N ARG A 314 -9.32 -5.32 -3.18
CA ARG A 314 -8.09 -4.86 -3.85
C ARG A 314 -8.07 -5.23 -5.33
N LEU A 315 -8.70 -6.33 -5.72
CA LEU A 315 -8.73 -6.85 -7.10
C LEU A 315 -9.86 -6.21 -7.93
N LEU A 316 -11.05 -6.05 -7.34
CA LEU A 316 -12.28 -5.64 -8.03
C LEU A 316 -12.16 -4.30 -8.79
N PRO A 317 -11.54 -3.22 -8.24
CA PRO A 317 -11.38 -1.98 -9.01
C PRO A 317 -10.51 -2.14 -10.25
N ALA A 318 -9.47 -2.96 -10.18
CA ALA A 318 -8.64 -3.30 -11.33
C ALA A 318 -9.40 -4.15 -12.35
N ALA A 319 -10.18 -5.12 -11.88
CA ALA A 319 -11.05 -5.92 -12.74
C ALA A 319 -12.07 -5.07 -13.47
N VAL A 320 -12.75 -4.15 -12.79
CA VAL A 320 -13.67 -3.20 -13.45
C VAL A 320 -12.95 -2.41 -14.56
N GLN A 321 -11.76 -1.88 -14.27
CA GLN A 321 -10.99 -1.14 -15.27
C GLN A 321 -10.62 -2.01 -16.48
N ILE A 322 -10.11 -3.23 -16.26
CA ILE A 322 -9.67 -4.14 -17.33
C ILE A 322 -10.88 -4.62 -18.17
N LEU A 323 -12.00 -4.95 -17.53
CA LEU A 323 -13.23 -5.38 -18.18
C LEU A 323 -13.83 -4.28 -19.06
N LEU A 324 -13.83 -3.02 -18.58
CA LEU A 324 -14.29 -1.87 -19.37
C LEU A 324 -13.41 -1.63 -20.60
N GLU A 325 -12.09 -1.77 -20.48
CA GLU A 325 -11.19 -1.70 -21.65
C GLU A 325 -11.43 -2.86 -22.62
N GLY A 326 -11.81 -4.03 -22.13
CA GLY A 326 -12.26 -5.18 -22.90
C GLY A 326 -13.67 -5.06 -23.45
N LYS A 327 -14.39 -3.97 -23.16
CA LYS A 327 -15.79 -3.71 -23.55
C LYS A 327 -16.80 -4.72 -22.99
N ASP A 328 -16.44 -5.46 -21.96
CA ASP A 328 -17.35 -6.33 -21.22
C ASP A 328 -18.00 -5.55 -20.07
N VAL A 329 -18.95 -4.71 -20.44
CA VAL A 329 -19.65 -3.83 -19.49
C VAL A 329 -20.49 -4.64 -18.49
N ALA A 330 -21.04 -5.79 -18.89
CA ALA A 330 -21.85 -6.62 -18.02
C ALA A 330 -21.01 -7.25 -16.89
N ALA A 331 -19.84 -7.81 -17.22
CA ALA A 331 -18.93 -8.33 -16.21
C ALA A 331 -18.36 -7.20 -15.32
N ALA A 332 -18.06 -6.02 -15.89
CA ALA A 332 -17.63 -4.86 -15.12
C ALA A 332 -18.69 -4.39 -14.11
N ARG A 333 -19.98 -4.44 -14.50
CA ARG A 333 -21.11 -4.14 -13.61
C ARG A 333 -21.14 -5.13 -12.43
N THR A 334 -21.06 -6.43 -12.72
CA THR A 334 -21.04 -7.46 -11.69
C THR A 334 -19.90 -7.24 -10.69
N ALA A 335 -18.70 -6.93 -11.18
CA ALA A 335 -17.54 -6.65 -10.31
C ALA A 335 -17.72 -5.36 -9.47
N ALA A 336 -18.32 -4.31 -10.04
CA ALA A 336 -18.60 -3.07 -9.32
C ALA A 336 -19.69 -3.27 -8.25
N ASP A 337 -20.74 -4.05 -8.53
CA ASP A 337 -21.81 -4.36 -7.60
C ASP A 337 -21.31 -5.24 -6.46
N GLU A 338 -20.41 -6.20 -6.72
CA GLU A 338 -19.73 -6.98 -5.70
C GLU A 338 -18.90 -6.07 -4.78
N LEU A 339 -18.09 -5.17 -5.36
CA LEU A 339 -17.32 -4.19 -4.58
C LEU A 339 -18.21 -3.35 -3.68
N ALA A 340 -19.35 -2.86 -4.20
CA ALA A 340 -20.31 -2.07 -3.45
C ALA A 340 -20.93 -2.88 -2.29
N GLY A 341 -21.27 -4.14 -2.54
CA GLY A 341 -21.82 -5.04 -1.52
C GLY A 341 -20.83 -5.30 -0.38
N ILE A 342 -19.55 -5.46 -0.70
CA ILE A 342 -18.52 -5.63 0.33
C ILE A 342 -18.28 -4.31 1.07
N ALA A 343 -18.11 -3.20 0.34
CA ALA A 343 -17.81 -1.90 0.92
C ALA A 343 -18.88 -1.41 1.91
N ALA A 344 -20.16 -1.72 1.65
CA ALA A 344 -21.28 -1.35 2.52
C ALA A 344 -21.18 -1.91 3.95
N GLU A 345 -20.36 -2.94 4.17
CA GLU A 345 -20.12 -3.53 5.49
C GLU A 345 -18.98 -2.82 6.26
N PHE A 346 -18.25 -1.92 5.56
CA PHE A 346 -17.09 -1.22 6.12
C PHE A 346 -17.31 0.29 6.14
N ASP A 347 -17.09 0.91 7.28
CA ASP A 347 -17.04 2.37 7.41
C ASP A 347 -15.64 2.84 6.94
N SER A 348 -15.47 2.98 5.62
CA SER A 348 -14.19 3.34 5.02
C SER A 348 -14.38 4.30 3.85
N MET A 349 -13.99 5.56 4.07
CA MET A 349 -13.97 6.58 3.01
C MET A 349 -13.20 6.13 1.77
N TYR A 350 -12.16 5.31 1.93
CA TYR A 350 -11.38 4.78 0.82
C TYR A 350 -12.20 3.79 -0.02
N LEU A 351 -12.89 2.85 0.61
CA LEU A 351 -13.76 1.90 -0.10
C LEU A 351 -14.96 2.61 -0.74
N ASP A 352 -15.54 3.60 -0.07
CA ASP A 352 -16.61 4.42 -0.62
C ASP A 352 -16.16 5.14 -1.89
N ALA A 353 -14.95 5.71 -1.86
CA ALA A 353 -14.37 6.37 -3.03
C ALA A 353 -14.09 5.40 -4.19
N LEU A 354 -13.55 4.20 -3.90
CA LEU A 354 -13.33 3.15 -4.90
C LEU A 354 -14.65 2.69 -5.53
N THR A 355 -15.66 2.44 -4.70
CA THR A 355 -17.00 2.01 -5.14
C THR A 355 -17.66 3.08 -6.01
N ALA A 356 -17.68 4.32 -5.54
CA ALA A 356 -18.27 5.43 -6.28
C ALA A 356 -17.56 5.66 -7.63
N TYR A 357 -16.23 5.55 -7.67
CA TYR A 357 -15.45 5.64 -8.90
C TYR A 357 -15.77 4.49 -9.86
N SER A 358 -15.74 3.24 -9.37
CA SER A 358 -15.98 2.04 -10.19
C SER A 358 -17.40 2.01 -10.75
N SER A 359 -18.41 2.25 -9.91
CA SER A 359 -19.81 2.31 -10.35
C SER A 359 -20.06 3.47 -11.34
N GLY A 360 -19.45 4.64 -11.09
CA GLY A 360 -19.52 5.77 -12.01
C GLY A 360 -18.89 5.47 -13.37
N ALA A 361 -17.76 4.75 -13.40
CA ALA A 361 -17.10 4.33 -14.64
C ALA A 361 -17.97 3.35 -15.44
N VAL A 362 -18.62 2.39 -14.76
CA VAL A 362 -19.54 1.43 -15.41
C VAL A 362 -20.76 2.15 -15.97
N LEU A 363 -21.42 3.05 -15.22
CA LEU A 363 -22.56 3.83 -15.69
C LEU A 363 -22.21 4.67 -16.93
N LEU A 364 -21.00 5.25 -16.99
CA LEU A 364 -20.54 5.94 -18.19
C LEU A 364 -20.44 5.01 -19.39
N ALA A 365 -19.91 3.80 -19.19
CA ALA A 365 -19.80 2.80 -20.25
C ALA A 365 -21.18 2.29 -20.73
N GLU A 366 -22.18 2.28 -19.87
CA GLU A 366 -23.58 1.99 -20.18
C GLU A 366 -24.30 3.17 -20.87
N GLY A 367 -23.67 4.35 -20.95
CA GLY A 367 -24.24 5.56 -21.53
C GLY A 367 -25.07 6.42 -20.58
N ASP A 368 -25.17 6.06 -19.30
CA ASP A 368 -25.89 6.84 -18.28
C ASP A 368 -24.97 7.86 -17.58
N ALA A 369 -24.54 8.86 -18.33
CA ALA A 369 -23.72 9.95 -17.83
C ALA A 369 -24.42 10.75 -16.70
N LYS A 370 -25.77 10.79 -16.71
CA LYS A 370 -26.54 11.51 -15.70
C LYS A 370 -26.45 10.83 -14.33
N ALA A 371 -26.55 9.52 -14.28
CA ALA A 371 -26.40 8.76 -13.04
C ALA A 371 -24.91 8.64 -12.61
N ALA A 372 -23.97 8.59 -13.57
CA ALA A 372 -22.55 8.52 -13.27
C ALA A 372 -22.00 9.77 -12.59
N LEU A 373 -22.41 10.96 -13.01
CA LEU A 373 -21.83 12.24 -12.57
C LEU A 373 -21.86 12.47 -11.05
N PRO A 374 -22.95 12.24 -10.31
CA PRO A 374 -22.96 12.41 -8.86
C PRO A 374 -22.01 11.43 -8.13
N LEU A 375 -21.89 10.19 -8.59
CA LEU A 375 -20.98 9.20 -8.02
C LEU A 375 -19.51 9.59 -8.24
N LEU A 376 -19.15 10.00 -9.44
CA LEU A 376 -17.80 10.44 -9.78
C LEU A 376 -17.39 11.69 -8.99
N ARG A 377 -18.32 12.63 -8.78
CA ARG A 377 -18.11 13.80 -7.91
C ARG A 377 -17.96 13.43 -6.44
N ALA A 378 -18.69 12.42 -5.96
CA ALA A 378 -18.51 11.89 -4.61
C ALA A 378 -17.11 11.26 -4.47
N ALA A 379 -16.71 10.40 -5.41
CA ALA A 379 -15.37 9.83 -5.44
C ALA A 379 -14.26 10.91 -5.45
N GLN A 380 -14.42 11.94 -6.30
CA GLN A 380 -13.47 13.05 -6.37
C GLN A 380 -13.30 13.75 -5.01
N ARG A 381 -14.41 14.05 -4.30
CA ARG A 381 -14.35 14.69 -2.98
C ARG A 381 -13.64 13.79 -1.97
N SER A 382 -14.00 12.52 -1.90
CA SER A 382 -13.36 11.57 -0.98
C SER A 382 -11.86 11.42 -1.27
N TRP A 383 -11.44 11.36 -2.54
CA TRP A 383 -10.02 11.31 -2.89
C TRP A 383 -9.25 12.58 -2.50
N ARG A 384 -9.88 13.75 -2.61
CA ARG A 384 -9.28 15.01 -2.15
C ARG A 384 -9.11 15.00 -0.63
N ASP A 385 -10.12 14.57 0.12
CA ASP A 385 -10.07 14.50 1.59
C ASP A 385 -9.02 13.49 2.07
N LEU A 386 -8.84 12.38 1.33
CA LEU A 386 -7.80 11.39 1.54
C LEU A 386 -6.40 11.86 1.08
N LYS A 387 -6.29 13.05 0.45
CA LYS A 387 -5.05 13.55 -0.17
C LYS A 387 -4.45 12.59 -1.19
N ALA A 388 -5.30 12.05 -2.07
CA ALA A 388 -4.96 11.09 -3.12
C ALA A 388 -5.05 11.75 -4.51
N PRO A 389 -4.07 12.60 -4.91
CA PRO A 389 -4.16 13.44 -6.10
C PRO A 389 -4.23 12.64 -7.40
N HIS A 390 -3.60 11.47 -7.47
CA HIS A 390 -3.67 10.60 -8.65
C HIS A 390 -5.09 10.09 -8.88
N GLN A 391 -5.74 9.55 -7.85
CA GLN A 391 -7.11 9.05 -7.92
C GLN A 391 -8.10 10.19 -8.15
N GLU A 392 -7.86 11.37 -7.54
CA GLU A 392 -8.67 12.57 -7.82
C GLU A 392 -8.58 12.98 -9.29
N ALA A 393 -7.37 12.99 -9.88
CA ALA A 393 -7.16 13.33 -11.28
C ALA A 393 -7.88 12.34 -12.22
N ARG A 394 -7.84 11.05 -11.93
CA ARG A 394 -8.58 10.03 -12.69
C ARG A 394 -10.10 10.21 -12.57
N ALA A 395 -10.61 10.57 -11.40
CA ALA A 395 -12.04 10.88 -11.23
C ALA A 395 -12.45 12.11 -12.05
N ARG A 396 -11.62 13.17 -12.07
CA ARG A 396 -11.84 14.37 -12.92
C ARG A 396 -11.91 14.03 -14.39
N LEU A 397 -11.06 13.13 -14.89
CA LEU A 397 -11.12 12.66 -16.27
C LEU A 397 -12.50 12.07 -16.60
N LEU A 398 -13.02 11.19 -15.76
CA LEU A 398 -14.34 10.59 -15.97
C LEU A 398 -15.48 11.61 -15.79
N ILE A 399 -15.37 12.58 -14.89
CA ILE A 399 -16.32 13.69 -14.76
C ILE A 399 -16.34 14.51 -16.05
N GLY A 400 -15.18 14.81 -16.64
CA GLY A 400 -15.08 15.50 -17.91
C GLY A 400 -15.80 14.75 -19.04
N ILE A 401 -15.63 13.43 -19.12
CA ILE A 401 -16.35 12.57 -20.08
C ILE A 401 -17.86 12.63 -19.85
N ALA A 402 -18.31 12.56 -18.58
CA ALA A 402 -19.72 12.66 -18.24
C ALA A 402 -20.32 14.02 -18.64
N CYS A 403 -19.63 15.12 -18.33
CA CYS A 403 -20.04 16.47 -18.72
C CYS A 403 -20.13 16.62 -20.25
N GLN A 404 -19.16 16.08 -20.98
CA GLN A 404 -19.16 16.09 -22.44
C GLN A 404 -20.37 15.31 -23.01
N ALA A 405 -20.67 14.13 -22.47
CA ALA A 405 -21.82 13.33 -22.88
C ALA A 405 -23.15 14.04 -22.58
N LEU A 406 -23.22 14.87 -21.54
CA LEU A 406 -24.39 15.68 -21.18
C LEU A 406 -24.46 17.02 -21.94
N GLY A 407 -23.53 17.32 -22.85
CA GLY A 407 -23.49 18.55 -23.62
C GLY A 407 -22.86 19.76 -22.93
N ASP A 408 -22.35 19.60 -21.70
CA ASP A 408 -21.62 20.64 -20.95
C ASP A 408 -20.12 20.64 -21.30
N GLY A 409 -19.83 21.13 -22.52
CA GLY A 409 -18.46 21.18 -23.01
C GLY A 409 -17.56 22.19 -22.23
N ALA A 410 -18.12 23.14 -21.50
CA ALA A 410 -17.34 24.09 -20.70
C ALA A 410 -16.82 23.39 -19.45
N SER A 411 -17.68 22.75 -18.67
CA SER A 411 -17.28 21.96 -17.52
C SER A 411 -16.35 20.80 -17.90
N ALA A 412 -16.62 20.11 -19.02
CA ALA A 412 -15.76 19.05 -19.51
C ALA A 412 -14.32 19.50 -19.69
N ARG A 413 -14.10 20.65 -20.34
CA ARG A 413 -12.75 21.21 -20.54
C ARG A 413 -12.04 21.54 -19.24
N LEU A 414 -12.75 22.16 -18.29
CA LEU A 414 -12.17 22.47 -16.98
C LEU A 414 -11.70 21.22 -16.23
N GLU A 415 -12.49 20.16 -16.27
CA GLU A 415 -12.13 18.90 -15.61
C GLU A 415 -10.97 18.17 -16.35
N PHE A 416 -10.92 18.19 -17.68
CA PHE A 416 -9.79 17.64 -18.43
C PHE A 416 -8.50 18.43 -18.18
N ASP A 417 -8.55 19.76 -18.20
CA ASP A 417 -7.37 20.60 -17.93
C ASP A 417 -6.86 20.40 -16.50
N ALA A 418 -7.76 20.29 -15.51
CA ALA A 418 -7.40 20.01 -14.12
C ALA A 418 -6.83 18.60 -13.94
N SER A 419 -7.39 17.59 -14.60
CA SER A 419 -6.87 16.22 -14.61
C SER A 419 -5.47 16.18 -15.23
N GLN A 420 -5.28 16.80 -16.40
CA GLN A 420 -4.02 16.84 -17.10
C GLN A 420 -2.93 17.49 -16.24
N GLY A 421 -3.21 18.67 -15.66
CA GLY A 421 -2.24 19.36 -14.81
C GLY A 421 -1.77 18.54 -13.62
N ALA A 422 -2.71 17.87 -12.93
CA ALA A 422 -2.37 17.00 -11.81
C ALA A 422 -1.55 15.77 -12.24
N LEU A 423 -1.92 15.13 -13.35
CA LEU A 423 -1.18 13.97 -13.87
C LEU A 423 0.23 14.35 -14.38
N GLU A 424 0.39 15.55 -14.97
CA GLU A 424 1.71 16.09 -15.36
C GLU A 424 2.59 16.36 -14.13
N GLU A 425 2.04 16.94 -13.08
CA GLU A 425 2.75 17.19 -11.82
C GLU A 425 3.24 15.90 -11.16
N LEU A 426 2.42 14.86 -11.18
CA LEU A 426 2.74 13.53 -10.67
C LEU A 426 3.72 12.74 -11.56
N GLY A 427 3.84 13.08 -12.85
CA GLY A 427 4.55 12.28 -13.83
C GLY A 427 3.83 10.98 -14.20
N ALA A 428 2.49 10.97 -14.17
CA ALA A 428 1.64 9.81 -14.44
C ALA A 428 1.50 9.53 -15.95
N VAL A 429 2.57 9.07 -16.58
CA VAL A 429 2.67 8.92 -18.04
C VAL A 429 1.56 8.04 -18.63
N PRO A 430 1.23 6.86 -18.09
CA PRO A 430 0.16 6.01 -18.64
C PRO A 430 -1.22 6.69 -18.62
N ASP A 431 -1.55 7.41 -17.55
CA ASP A 431 -2.82 8.11 -17.46
C ASP A 431 -2.88 9.35 -18.38
N LEU A 432 -1.76 10.03 -18.62
CA LEU A 432 -1.66 11.10 -19.60
C LEU A 432 -1.91 10.58 -21.04
N VAL A 433 -1.35 9.44 -21.38
CA VAL A 433 -1.62 8.78 -22.68
C VAL A 433 -3.09 8.42 -22.79
N ARG A 434 -3.70 7.86 -21.76
CA ARG A 434 -5.12 7.53 -21.74
C ARG A 434 -6.01 8.78 -21.86
N LEU A 435 -5.69 9.84 -21.13
CA LEU A 435 -6.41 11.12 -21.22
C LEU A 435 -6.37 11.65 -22.65
N ALA A 436 -5.21 11.66 -23.30
CA ALA A 436 -5.06 12.11 -24.67
C ALA A 436 -5.91 11.26 -25.66
N GLN A 437 -5.97 9.95 -25.47
CA GLN A 437 -6.79 9.05 -26.27
C GLN A 437 -8.30 9.34 -26.12
N LEU A 438 -8.78 9.51 -24.88
CA LEU A 438 -10.19 9.71 -24.56
C LEU A 438 -10.71 11.10 -24.95
N THR A 439 -9.86 12.12 -24.88
CA THR A 439 -10.24 13.52 -25.24
C THR A 439 -10.06 13.84 -26.73
N GLY A 440 -9.58 12.87 -27.51
CA GLY A 440 -9.27 13.11 -28.92
C GLY A 440 -8.10 14.07 -29.12
N SER A 441 -7.37 14.39 -28.05
CA SER A 441 -6.20 15.29 -28.07
C SER A 441 -4.96 14.63 -28.70
N SER A 442 -5.11 13.44 -29.30
CA SER A 442 -4.05 12.63 -29.93
C SER A 442 -3.38 13.28 -31.13
N ARG A 443 -3.67 14.55 -31.43
CA ARG A 443 -3.02 15.28 -32.54
C ARG A 443 -1.72 16.02 -32.15
N HIS A 444 -1.28 15.92 -30.90
CA HIS A 444 -0.02 16.52 -30.47
C HIS A 444 0.88 15.47 -29.82
N GLY A 445 1.23 14.44 -30.56
CA GLY A 445 2.25 13.46 -30.18
C GLY A 445 3.67 14.06 -30.22
N GLY A 446 3.93 15.05 -29.36
CA GLY A 446 5.23 15.68 -29.22
C GLY A 446 5.55 15.97 -27.76
N PRO A 447 6.79 16.23 -27.40
CA PRO A 447 7.25 16.51 -26.04
C PRO A 447 6.72 17.82 -25.43
N LEU A 448 5.86 18.53 -26.18
CA LEU A 448 5.35 19.85 -25.79
C LEU A 448 3.98 19.74 -25.10
N SER A 449 3.79 20.51 -24.03
CA SER A 449 2.47 20.75 -23.44
C SER A 449 1.55 21.49 -24.42
N ARG A 450 0.24 21.41 -24.19
CA ARG A 450 -0.76 22.14 -25.01
C ARG A 450 -0.40 23.62 -25.15
N ARG A 451 -0.02 24.29 -24.06
CA ARG A 451 0.33 25.71 -24.05
C ARG A 451 1.62 25.99 -24.83
N GLU A 452 2.61 25.11 -24.72
CA GLU A 452 3.82 25.17 -25.51
C GLU A 452 3.52 24.95 -27.00
N SER A 453 2.61 24.04 -27.34
CA SER A 453 2.16 23.82 -28.71
C SER A 453 1.41 25.04 -29.29
N GLU A 454 0.53 25.66 -28.50
CA GLU A 454 -0.14 26.91 -28.88
C GLU A 454 0.88 28.01 -29.15
N VAL A 455 1.87 28.16 -28.29
CA VAL A 455 2.98 29.12 -28.47
C VAL A 455 3.78 28.75 -29.72
N LEU A 456 4.14 27.49 -29.95
CA LEU A 456 4.90 27.03 -31.10
C LEU A 456 4.15 27.30 -32.42
N LEU A 457 2.82 27.07 -32.46
CA LEU A 457 1.99 27.38 -33.64
C LEU A 457 2.02 28.87 -33.99
N LEU A 458 1.91 29.75 -32.98
CA LEU A 458 1.95 31.17 -33.19
C LEU A 458 3.35 31.66 -33.58
N VAL A 459 4.41 31.00 -33.08
CA VAL A 459 5.79 31.23 -33.51
C VAL A 459 5.98 30.82 -34.98
N ALA A 460 5.46 29.67 -35.36
CA ALA A 460 5.52 29.20 -36.76
C ALA A 460 4.72 30.07 -37.72
N ALA A 461 3.65 30.72 -37.21
CA ALA A 461 2.92 31.74 -37.93
C ALA A 461 3.65 33.12 -38.00
N GLY A 462 4.89 33.19 -37.51
CA GLY A 462 5.72 34.40 -37.58
C GLY A 462 5.39 35.49 -36.56
N LYS A 463 4.58 35.25 -35.55
CA LYS A 463 4.12 36.24 -34.57
C LYS A 463 5.20 36.57 -33.53
N THR A 464 5.34 37.83 -33.15
CA THR A 464 6.27 38.27 -32.09
C THR A 464 5.77 37.85 -30.70
N ASN A 465 6.65 37.83 -29.67
CA ASN A 465 6.26 37.50 -28.30
C ASN A 465 5.14 38.41 -27.77
N ARG A 466 5.16 39.67 -28.15
CA ARG A 466 4.13 40.65 -27.79
C ARG A 466 2.77 40.31 -28.38
N VAL A 467 2.72 39.87 -29.63
CA VAL A 467 1.47 39.47 -30.29
C VAL A 467 0.96 38.14 -29.68
N ILE A 468 1.85 37.18 -29.45
CA ILE A 468 1.53 35.90 -28.80
C ILE A 468 0.98 36.13 -27.39
N ALA A 469 1.61 37.03 -26.63
CA ALA A 469 1.18 37.42 -25.29
C ALA A 469 -0.25 37.96 -25.27
N ALA A 470 -0.57 38.87 -26.22
CA ALA A 470 -1.90 39.46 -26.38
C ALA A 470 -2.95 38.40 -26.77
N GLU A 471 -2.67 37.51 -27.73
CA GLU A 471 -3.61 36.50 -28.20
C GLU A 471 -3.86 35.40 -27.17
N LEU A 472 -2.86 35.07 -26.39
CA LEU A 472 -2.95 34.04 -25.38
C LEU A 472 -3.33 34.54 -23.97
N PHE A 473 -3.53 35.85 -23.83
CA PHE A 473 -3.85 36.54 -22.56
C PHE A 473 -2.83 36.27 -21.45
N ILE A 474 -1.53 36.31 -21.77
CA ILE A 474 -0.39 36.12 -20.83
C ILE A 474 0.64 37.21 -20.99
N SER A 475 1.63 37.27 -20.09
CA SER A 475 2.73 38.25 -20.20
C SER A 475 3.78 37.82 -21.25
N GLU A 476 4.48 38.81 -21.87
CA GLU A 476 5.61 38.51 -22.77
C GLU A 476 6.71 37.68 -22.08
N LYS A 477 6.92 37.88 -20.77
CA LYS A 477 7.84 37.11 -19.96
C LYS A 477 7.41 35.63 -19.86
N THR A 478 6.09 35.40 -19.79
CA THR A 478 5.52 34.02 -19.78
C THR A 478 5.70 33.34 -21.14
N VAL A 479 5.52 34.08 -22.25
CA VAL A 479 5.81 33.57 -23.60
C VAL A 479 7.28 33.19 -23.75
N ALA A 480 8.20 34.06 -23.29
CA ALA A 480 9.64 33.77 -23.32
C ALA A 480 10.00 32.49 -22.53
N ARG A 481 9.37 32.30 -21.36
CA ARG A 481 9.55 31.07 -20.57
C ARG A 481 9.07 29.84 -21.31
N HIS A 482 7.88 29.89 -21.95
CA HIS A 482 7.38 28.77 -22.78
C HIS A 482 8.32 28.48 -23.95
N LEU A 483 8.87 29.48 -24.62
CA LEU A 483 9.85 29.30 -25.70
C LEU A 483 11.12 28.59 -25.21
N ASN A 484 11.65 28.99 -24.06
CA ASN A 484 12.82 28.32 -23.48
C ASN A 484 12.52 26.84 -23.17
N ASN A 485 11.36 26.55 -22.61
CA ASN A 485 10.93 25.18 -22.35
C ASN A 485 10.78 24.37 -23.67
N ILE A 486 10.17 24.97 -24.71
CA ILE A 486 10.06 24.37 -26.05
C ILE A 486 11.44 24.05 -26.60
N PHE A 487 12.38 25.01 -26.54
CA PHE A 487 13.74 24.80 -27.04
C PHE A 487 14.45 23.66 -26.31
N THR A 488 14.33 23.61 -25.01
CA THR A 488 14.90 22.52 -24.20
C THR A 488 14.28 21.17 -24.54
N LYS A 489 12.94 21.09 -24.61
CA LYS A 489 12.21 19.84 -24.85
C LYS A 489 12.41 19.28 -26.27
N LEU A 490 12.52 20.17 -27.26
CA LEU A 490 12.73 19.79 -28.67
C LEU A 490 14.21 19.67 -29.04
N GLN A 491 15.14 20.00 -28.11
CA GLN A 491 16.58 20.06 -28.35
C GLN A 491 16.95 20.95 -29.54
N ILE A 492 16.32 22.13 -29.61
CA ILE A 492 16.52 23.16 -30.61
C ILE A 492 17.05 24.44 -29.93
N SER A 493 17.73 25.29 -30.71
CA SER A 493 18.43 26.45 -30.17
C SER A 493 17.89 27.81 -30.65
N SER A 494 16.98 27.79 -31.62
CA SER A 494 16.51 29.00 -32.26
C SER A 494 15.04 29.00 -32.62
N ARG A 495 14.47 30.20 -32.74
CA ARG A 495 13.09 30.42 -33.20
C ARG A 495 12.89 29.91 -34.62
N ALA A 496 13.90 30.01 -35.49
CA ALA A 496 13.84 29.45 -36.85
C ALA A 496 13.77 27.94 -36.84
N GLU A 497 14.52 27.28 -35.97
CA GLU A 497 14.44 25.83 -35.79
C GLU A 497 13.07 25.38 -35.22
N ALA A 498 12.48 26.15 -34.31
CA ALA A 498 11.14 25.92 -33.82
C ALA A 498 10.08 26.01 -34.94
N THR A 499 10.21 27.01 -35.82
CA THR A 499 9.35 27.12 -37.01
C THR A 499 9.55 25.96 -37.95
N ALA A 500 10.77 25.59 -38.26
CA ALA A 500 11.09 24.43 -39.12
C ALA A 500 10.60 23.11 -38.53
N TYR A 501 10.66 22.94 -37.19
CA TYR A 501 10.09 21.79 -36.51
C TYR A 501 8.57 21.70 -36.71
N ALA A 502 7.83 22.82 -36.53
CA ALA A 502 6.39 22.86 -36.68
C ALA A 502 5.95 22.46 -38.11
N PHE A 503 6.66 22.90 -39.13
CA PHE A 503 6.37 22.52 -40.54
C PHE A 503 6.72 21.05 -40.81
N ARG A 504 7.90 20.56 -40.36
CA ARG A 504 8.30 19.14 -40.56
C ARG A 504 7.33 18.15 -39.92
N HIS A 505 6.73 18.51 -38.81
CA HIS A 505 5.80 17.63 -38.08
C HIS A 505 4.33 17.92 -38.40
N GLY A 506 4.05 18.70 -39.43
CA GLY A 506 2.68 18.96 -39.92
C GLY A 506 1.80 19.72 -38.91
N LEU A 507 2.40 20.45 -38.00
CA LEU A 507 1.68 21.26 -37.00
C LEU A 507 1.12 22.52 -37.63
N VAL A 508 1.69 23.00 -38.74
CA VAL A 508 1.24 24.12 -39.57
C VAL A 508 1.26 23.66 -41.01
N ARG A 509 0.21 24.03 -41.77
CA ARG A 509 0.10 23.78 -43.23
C ARG A 509 0.68 24.93 -44.01
#